data_4de97ba9e0c3dc49f7dd645fb2249b6e
#
_entry.id   4de97ba9e0c3dc49f7dd645fb2249b6e
#
_cell.length_a   1.000
_cell.length_b   1.000
_cell.length_c   1.000
_cell.angle_alpha   90.00
_cell.angle_beta   90.00
_cell.angle_gamma   90.00
#
_symmetry.space_group_name_H-M   'P 1'
#
loop_
_entity.id
_entity.type
_entity.pdbx_description
1 polymer ?
#
loop_
_entity_poly.entity_id
_entity_poly.type
_entity_poly.pdbx_seq_one_letter_code
_entity_poly.pdbx_strand_id
1 'polypeptide(L)'
;SGLCENDIDVVFAGDLLNQCIGSSFSLREKQIPFIGMYGACSTMTLSLINAAVFVESGAAIYAAAVTSSHFCTAERQYRFPLEYGSQRPPTSQWTATAAGADIIGLGENKPYIEYATVGKIVDLGVKDANNMGAAMAPAAADTLISFFKDTNTVPEDYDMIFTGDLGKAGTDLFYELTEREGIDLRCRHSDCGLI
;
A
#
# COMPACT_ATOMS: atom_id res chain seq x y z
N SER A 1 1.52 22.46 -5.02
CA SER A 1 2.42 22.73 -3.87
C SER A 1 3.24 23.99 -4.03
N GLY A 2 3.55 24.45 -5.25
CA GLY A 2 4.46 25.55 -5.52
C GLY A 2 5.95 25.20 -5.41
N LEU A 3 6.27 23.91 -5.13
CA LEU A 3 7.63 23.39 -5.07
C LEU A 3 8.15 23.07 -6.47
N CYS A 4 9.45 23.25 -6.64
CA CYS A 4 10.20 22.86 -7.83
C CYS A 4 10.90 21.52 -7.63
N GLU A 5 11.36 20.90 -8.71
CA GLU A 5 12.11 19.64 -8.68
C GLU A 5 13.34 19.71 -7.74
N ASN A 6 14.03 20.83 -7.73
CA ASN A 6 15.21 21.04 -6.91
C ASN A 6 14.92 21.21 -5.41
N ASP A 7 13.64 21.34 -5.03
CA ASP A 7 13.24 21.44 -3.62
C ASP A 7 13.09 20.05 -2.99
N ILE A 8 13.11 18.97 -3.79
CA ILE A 8 12.93 17.59 -3.33
C ILE A 8 14.30 16.97 -3.02
N ASP A 9 14.52 16.65 -1.76
CA ASP A 9 15.80 16.10 -1.30
C ASP A 9 15.98 14.61 -1.62
N VAL A 10 14.88 13.85 -1.63
CA VAL A 10 14.91 12.40 -1.88
C VAL A 10 13.57 11.90 -2.42
N VAL A 11 13.60 10.92 -3.29
CA VAL A 11 12.43 10.21 -3.79
C VAL A 11 12.46 8.74 -3.34
N PHE A 12 11.41 8.30 -2.69
CA PHE A 12 11.11 6.90 -2.40
C PHE A 12 10.10 6.43 -3.43
N ALA A 13 10.53 5.59 -4.37
CA ALA A 13 9.65 5.17 -5.45
C ALA A 13 9.76 3.69 -5.78
N GLY A 14 8.65 3.11 -6.20
CA GLY A 14 8.60 1.74 -6.66
C GLY A 14 7.44 1.48 -7.61
N ASP A 15 7.51 0.31 -8.23
CA ASP A 15 6.54 -0.15 -9.22
C ASP A 15 6.42 -1.68 -9.21
N LEU A 16 5.57 -2.23 -10.08
CA LEU A 16 5.33 -3.66 -10.18
C LEU A 16 6.35 -4.41 -11.03
N LEU A 17 7.30 -3.72 -11.66
CA LEU A 17 8.37 -4.35 -12.41
C LEU A 17 9.51 -4.75 -11.47
N ASN A 18 10.19 -5.84 -11.80
CA ASN A 18 11.34 -6.28 -11.03
C ASN A 18 12.40 -5.18 -10.93
N GLN A 19 12.97 -5.05 -9.74
CA GLN A 19 14.04 -4.10 -9.44
C GLN A 19 13.67 -2.64 -9.65
N CYS A 20 12.37 -2.30 -9.56
CA CYS A 20 11.87 -0.93 -9.73
C CYS A 20 12.33 -0.31 -11.07
N ILE A 21 12.32 -1.09 -12.15
CA ILE A 21 12.80 -0.65 -13.46
C ILE A 21 12.04 0.59 -13.93
N GLY A 22 10.73 0.60 -13.78
CA GLY A 22 9.92 1.72 -14.18
C GLY A 22 10.25 3.00 -13.43
N SER A 23 10.34 2.93 -12.13
CA SER A 23 10.71 4.07 -11.28
C SER A 23 12.10 4.59 -11.62
N SER A 24 13.08 3.67 -11.77
CA SER A 24 14.46 4.02 -12.12
C SER A 24 14.56 4.75 -13.45
N PHE A 25 13.88 4.22 -14.49
CA PHE A 25 13.89 4.85 -15.82
C PHE A 25 13.12 6.18 -15.85
N SER A 26 12.05 6.30 -15.12
CA SER A 26 11.26 7.54 -15.03
C SER A 26 12.02 8.66 -14.33
N LEU A 27 12.83 8.32 -13.32
CA LEU A 27 13.56 9.29 -12.49
C LEU A 27 14.97 9.58 -12.97
N ARG A 28 15.50 8.84 -13.95
CA ARG A 28 16.91 8.95 -14.40
C ARG A 28 17.36 10.36 -14.82
N GLU A 29 16.43 11.16 -15.31
CA GLU A 29 16.72 12.52 -15.81
C GLU A 29 16.48 13.59 -14.74
N LYS A 30 15.96 13.22 -13.57
CA LYS A 30 15.58 14.14 -12.50
C LYS A 30 16.71 14.56 -11.60
N GLN A 31 17.80 13.81 -11.55
CA GLN A 31 18.96 14.07 -10.70
C GLN A 31 18.63 14.25 -9.19
N ILE A 32 17.53 13.67 -8.74
CA ILE A 32 17.13 13.63 -7.34
C ILE A 32 17.62 12.32 -6.73
N PRO A 33 18.17 12.31 -5.51
CA PRO A 33 18.48 11.08 -4.80
C PRO A 33 17.28 10.13 -4.78
N PHE A 34 17.50 8.87 -5.18
CA PHE A 34 16.42 7.89 -5.36
C PHE A 34 16.67 6.64 -4.52
N ILE A 35 15.66 6.22 -3.78
CA ILE A 35 15.63 4.98 -3.02
C ILE A 35 14.51 4.10 -3.57
N GLY A 36 14.88 2.96 -4.14
CA GLY A 36 13.93 2.01 -4.70
C GLY A 36 13.14 1.28 -3.62
N MET A 37 11.82 1.32 -3.72
CA MET A 37 10.89 0.63 -2.84
C MET A 37 10.30 -0.56 -3.57
N TYR A 38 10.42 -1.75 -2.99
CA TYR A 38 9.92 -2.97 -3.60
C TYR A 38 8.94 -3.68 -2.67
N GLY A 39 7.71 -3.21 -2.64
CA GLY A 39 6.64 -3.73 -1.80
C GLY A 39 5.38 -4.14 -2.58
N ALA A 40 5.45 -4.22 -3.92
CA ALA A 40 4.28 -4.49 -4.77
C ALA A 40 3.08 -3.60 -4.38
N CYS A 41 1.95 -4.19 -3.96
CA CYS A 41 0.74 -3.46 -3.58
C CYS A 41 0.93 -2.53 -2.36
N SER A 42 1.92 -2.78 -1.51
CA SER A 42 2.24 -1.93 -0.35
C SER A 42 3.24 -0.81 -0.64
N THR A 43 3.70 -0.66 -1.88
CA THR A 43 4.78 0.29 -2.22
C THR A 43 4.45 1.73 -1.84
N MET A 44 3.20 2.18 -2.00
CA MET A 44 2.81 3.55 -1.64
C MET A 44 2.94 3.79 -0.13
N THR A 45 2.37 2.93 0.70
CA THR A 45 2.46 3.05 2.16
C THR A 45 3.90 2.90 2.65
N LEU A 46 4.67 1.98 2.07
CA LEU A 46 6.09 1.82 2.36
C LEU A 46 6.88 3.09 2.03
N SER A 47 6.61 3.72 0.89
CA SER A 47 7.25 4.97 0.48
C SER A 47 6.87 6.13 1.39
N LEU A 48 5.59 6.23 1.78
CA LEU A 48 5.09 7.24 2.70
C LEU A 48 5.75 7.14 4.09
N ILE A 49 5.87 5.93 4.64
CA ILE A 49 6.53 5.70 5.94
C ILE A 49 7.99 6.16 5.88
N ASN A 50 8.73 5.74 4.84
CA ASN A 50 10.13 6.14 4.71
C ASN A 50 10.29 7.65 4.50
N ALA A 51 9.47 8.26 3.66
CA ALA A 51 9.48 9.71 3.45
C ALA A 51 9.20 10.47 4.76
N ALA A 52 8.20 10.04 5.54
CA ALA A 52 7.87 10.64 6.82
C ALA A 52 9.02 10.52 7.84
N VAL A 53 9.66 9.35 7.94
CA VAL A 53 10.81 9.13 8.83
C VAL A 53 11.99 10.01 8.43
N PHE A 54 12.29 10.16 7.14
CA PHE A 54 13.38 11.02 6.67
C PHE A 54 13.12 12.48 6.96
N VAL A 55 11.89 12.94 6.80
CA VAL A 55 11.53 14.33 7.10
C VAL A 55 11.52 14.56 8.61
N GLU A 56 10.93 13.69 9.40
CA GLU A 56 10.88 13.81 10.85
C GLU A 56 12.27 13.76 11.50
N SER A 57 13.18 12.93 10.96
CA SER A 57 14.57 12.86 11.43
C SER A 57 15.43 14.07 11.03
N GLY A 58 14.94 14.95 10.17
CA GLY A 58 15.69 16.06 9.60
C GLY A 58 16.68 15.66 8.49
N ALA A 59 16.62 14.42 8.00
CA ALA A 59 17.46 13.97 6.89
C ALA A 59 17.00 14.53 5.53
N ALA A 60 15.76 14.99 5.44
CA ALA A 60 15.20 15.70 4.30
C ALA A 60 14.26 16.81 4.75
N ILE A 61 14.16 17.89 3.99
CA ILE A 61 13.13 18.93 4.18
C ILE A 61 11.86 18.49 3.44
N TYR A 62 12.02 18.03 2.19
CA TYR A 62 10.95 17.47 1.39
C TYR A 62 11.37 16.13 0.81
N ALA A 63 10.55 15.13 1.05
CA ALA A 63 10.69 13.80 0.48
C ALA A 63 9.47 13.44 -0.37
N ALA A 64 9.69 12.84 -1.54
CA ALA A 64 8.59 12.38 -2.38
C ALA A 64 8.37 10.87 -2.19
N ALA A 65 7.11 10.46 -2.03
CA ALA A 65 6.66 9.08 -2.07
C ALA A 65 5.93 8.84 -3.39
N VAL A 66 6.38 7.88 -4.18
CA VAL A 66 5.86 7.63 -5.53
C VAL A 66 5.62 6.15 -5.74
N THR A 67 4.50 5.82 -6.36
CA THR A 67 4.23 4.45 -6.82
C THR A 67 3.58 4.46 -8.20
N SER A 68 3.80 3.40 -8.96
CA SER A 68 3.14 3.21 -10.24
C SER A 68 2.96 1.74 -10.58
N SER A 69 1.93 1.43 -11.36
CA SER A 69 1.72 0.09 -11.92
C SER A 69 2.23 -0.04 -13.35
N HIS A 70 2.54 1.08 -14.01
CA HIS A 70 3.10 1.18 -15.36
C HIS A 70 2.12 0.95 -16.49
N PHE A 71 1.65 -0.29 -16.67
CA PHE A 71 0.79 -0.72 -17.76
C PHE A 71 0.16 -2.07 -17.44
N CYS A 72 -0.93 -2.40 -18.11
CA CYS A 72 -1.76 -3.57 -17.79
C CYS A 72 -1.01 -4.92 -17.78
N THR A 73 0.09 -5.06 -18.54
CA THR A 73 0.89 -6.28 -18.54
C THR A 73 1.78 -6.43 -17.31
N ALA A 74 2.20 -5.35 -16.66
CA ALA A 74 2.93 -5.41 -15.40
C ALA A 74 2.07 -5.98 -14.26
N GLU A 75 0.77 -5.66 -14.28
CA GLU A 75 -0.20 -6.12 -13.29
C GLU A 75 -0.69 -7.53 -13.57
N ARG A 76 -0.53 -8.05 -14.79
CA ARG A 76 -1.06 -9.35 -15.21
C ARG A 76 -0.61 -10.51 -14.31
N GLN A 77 0.61 -10.47 -13.82
CA GLN A 77 1.15 -11.47 -12.91
C GLN A 77 0.40 -11.57 -11.57
N TYR A 78 -0.43 -10.58 -11.24
CA TYR A 78 -1.25 -10.55 -10.02
C TYR A 78 -2.73 -10.84 -10.28
N ARG A 79 -3.11 -11.17 -11.54
CA ARG A 79 -4.50 -11.39 -11.96
C ARG A 79 -4.77 -12.87 -12.23
N PHE A 80 -4.59 -13.71 -11.23
CA PHE A 80 -4.92 -15.12 -11.36
C PHE A 80 -6.41 -15.41 -11.07
N PRO A 81 -7.01 -16.44 -11.69
CA PRO A 81 -6.46 -17.25 -12.78
C PRO A 81 -6.57 -16.53 -14.14
N LEU A 82 -5.50 -16.58 -14.92
CA LEU A 82 -5.41 -15.88 -16.23
C LEU A 82 -6.29 -16.53 -17.32
N GLU A 83 -6.59 -17.81 -17.18
CA GLU A 83 -7.32 -18.62 -18.15
C GLU A 83 -8.79 -18.20 -18.27
N TYR A 84 -9.35 -17.57 -17.25
CA TYR A 84 -10.74 -17.12 -17.25
C TYR A 84 -11.02 -15.90 -18.14
N GLY A 85 -9.98 -15.24 -18.64
CA GLY A 85 -10.14 -14.08 -19.51
C GLY A 85 -10.94 -12.95 -18.86
N SER A 86 -12.16 -12.69 -19.38
CA SER A 86 -13.07 -11.68 -18.83
C SER A 86 -13.93 -12.18 -17.66
N GLN A 87 -14.02 -13.48 -17.45
CA GLN A 87 -14.72 -14.04 -16.30
C GLN A 87 -13.81 -13.99 -15.07
N ARG A 88 -14.34 -13.45 -13.98
CA ARG A 88 -13.58 -13.30 -12.74
C ARG A 88 -14.18 -14.17 -11.65
N PRO A 89 -13.39 -15.12 -11.10
CA PRO A 89 -13.82 -15.89 -9.94
C PRO A 89 -13.91 -14.97 -8.70
N PRO A 90 -14.62 -15.41 -7.64
CA PRO A 90 -14.72 -14.63 -6.39
C PRO A 90 -13.39 -14.34 -5.70
N THR A 91 -12.33 -15.07 -6.06
CA THR A 91 -10.97 -14.88 -5.52
C THR A 91 -10.15 -13.86 -6.29
N SER A 92 -10.64 -13.32 -7.41
CA SER A 92 -9.91 -12.32 -8.19
C SER A 92 -10.03 -10.93 -7.57
N GLN A 93 -9.02 -10.10 -7.85
CA GLN A 93 -9.01 -8.69 -7.49
C GLN A 93 -9.11 -7.81 -8.72
N TRP A 94 -9.56 -6.58 -8.53
CA TRP A 94 -9.45 -5.54 -9.54
C TRP A 94 -8.14 -4.77 -9.36
N THR A 95 -7.48 -4.53 -10.47
CA THR A 95 -6.24 -3.75 -10.53
C THR A 95 -6.41 -2.57 -11.49
N ALA A 96 -5.74 -1.47 -11.21
CA ALA A 96 -5.75 -0.28 -12.04
C ALA A 96 -4.34 0.04 -12.55
N THR A 97 -4.23 0.46 -13.82
CA THR A 97 -3.00 1.05 -14.33
C THR A 97 -3.00 2.52 -13.94
N ALA A 98 -2.21 2.86 -12.93
CA ALA A 98 -2.20 4.19 -12.34
C ALA A 98 -0.82 4.52 -11.75
N ALA A 99 -0.64 5.78 -11.40
CA ALA A 99 0.48 6.27 -10.61
C ALA A 99 -0.02 7.26 -9.56
N GLY A 100 0.64 7.29 -8.41
CA GLY A 100 0.39 8.24 -7.33
C GLY A 100 1.69 8.81 -6.81
N ALA A 101 1.66 10.07 -6.39
CA ALA A 101 2.82 10.74 -5.79
C ALA A 101 2.35 11.74 -4.73
N ASP A 102 3.00 11.68 -3.57
CA ASP A 102 2.83 12.64 -2.49
C ASP A 102 4.18 13.24 -2.10
N ILE A 103 4.15 14.51 -1.69
CA ILE A 103 5.32 15.20 -1.15
C ILE A 103 5.11 15.39 0.34
N ILE A 104 6.05 14.90 1.11
CA ILE A 104 6.06 14.95 2.57
C ILE A 104 7.03 16.03 3.01
N GLY A 105 6.59 16.87 3.93
CA GLY A 105 7.39 17.91 4.57
C GLY A 105 6.77 18.30 5.91
N LEU A 106 7.53 18.92 6.78
CA LEU A 106 6.98 19.49 8.02
C LEU A 106 6.11 20.70 7.70
N GLY A 107 4.95 20.82 8.35
CA GLY A 107 4.04 21.94 8.14
C GLY A 107 2.80 21.88 9.03
N GLU A 108 2.04 22.98 9.02
CA GLU A 108 0.81 23.12 9.83
C GLU A 108 -0.46 22.80 9.04
N ASN A 109 -0.35 22.47 7.76
CA ASN A 109 -1.48 22.23 6.88
C ASN A 109 -1.78 20.74 6.74
N LYS A 110 -3.06 20.37 6.86
CA LYS A 110 -3.55 18.99 6.62
C LYS A 110 -3.46 18.62 5.12
N PRO A 111 -3.35 17.32 4.80
CA PRO A 111 -3.39 16.16 5.70
C PRO A 111 -2.05 15.89 6.38
N TYR A 112 -2.06 15.13 7.50
CA TYR A 112 -0.87 14.70 8.23
C TYR A 112 -0.73 13.18 8.20
N ILE A 113 0.51 12.68 8.30
CA ILE A 113 0.82 11.31 8.70
C ILE A 113 1.04 11.35 10.20
N GLU A 114 0.06 10.89 10.99
CA GLU A 114 0.13 10.92 12.45
C GLU A 114 0.80 9.68 13.02
N TYR A 115 0.48 8.51 12.43
CA TYR A 115 0.99 7.22 12.89
C TYR A 115 1.40 6.36 11.70
N ALA A 116 2.34 5.46 11.94
CA ALA A 116 2.72 4.43 10.99
C ALA A 116 3.11 3.14 11.74
N THR A 117 2.61 2.01 11.28
CA THR A 117 2.96 0.69 11.81
C THR A 117 3.55 -0.16 10.68
N VAL A 118 4.71 -0.72 10.93
CA VAL A 118 5.34 -1.67 10.01
C VAL A 118 4.92 -3.08 10.40
N GLY A 119 4.17 -3.73 9.50
CA GLY A 119 3.73 -5.11 9.70
C GLY A 119 4.88 -6.11 9.61
N LYS A 120 4.61 -7.33 10.05
CA LYS A 120 5.51 -8.48 9.92
C LYS A 120 4.99 -9.46 8.87
N ILE A 121 5.84 -10.39 8.46
CA ILE A 121 5.42 -11.49 7.60
C ILE A 121 4.52 -12.44 8.41
N VAL A 122 3.32 -12.69 7.88
CA VAL A 122 2.36 -13.66 8.45
C VAL A 122 2.04 -14.68 7.37
N ASP A 123 2.40 -15.93 7.61
CA ASP A 123 2.14 -17.06 6.70
C ASP A 123 1.32 -18.12 7.43
N LEU A 124 0.09 -18.33 7.00
CA LEU A 124 -0.79 -19.38 7.49
C LEU A 124 -0.82 -20.62 6.56
N GLY A 125 0.14 -20.73 5.67
CA GLY A 125 0.33 -21.90 4.81
C GLY A 125 -0.64 -21.96 3.62
N VAL A 126 -1.19 -20.86 3.16
CA VAL A 126 -2.03 -20.80 1.96
C VAL A 126 -1.19 -21.16 0.73
N LYS A 127 -1.60 -22.20 0.00
CA LYS A 127 -0.87 -22.72 -1.17
C LYS A 127 -1.60 -22.50 -2.50
N ASP A 128 -2.84 -22.00 -2.45
CA ASP A 128 -3.62 -21.74 -3.64
C ASP A 128 -3.19 -20.41 -4.28
N ALA A 129 -2.46 -20.49 -5.39
CA ALA A 129 -2.02 -19.32 -6.15
C ALA A 129 -3.18 -18.51 -6.75
N ASN A 130 -4.37 -19.09 -6.87
CA ASN A 130 -5.57 -18.41 -7.37
C ASN A 130 -6.32 -17.65 -6.27
N ASN A 131 -5.87 -17.71 -5.03
CA ASN A 131 -6.51 -17.03 -3.91
C ASN A 131 -5.48 -16.21 -3.11
N MET A 132 -4.98 -15.16 -3.73
CA MET A 132 -3.99 -14.26 -3.13
C MET A 132 -4.60 -13.49 -1.94
N GLY A 133 -5.89 -13.15 -1.99
CA GLY A 133 -6.60 -12.50 -0.88
C GLY A 133 -6.55 -13.32 0.41
N ALA A 134 -6.70 -14.65 0.33
CA ALA A 134 -6.57 -15.52 1.50
C ALA A 134 -5.15 -15.53 2.09
N ALA A 135 -4.13 -15.36 1.27
CA ALA A 135 -2.74 -15.26 1.73
C ALA A 135 -2.45 -13.89 2.37
N MET A 136 -3.07 -12.81 1.88
CA MET A 136 -2.83 -11.45 2.35
C MET A 136 -3.67 -11.06 3.59
N ALA A 137 -4.90 -11.56 3.69
CA ALA A 137 -5.82 -11.20 4.77
C ALA A 137 -5.25 -11.39 6.19
N PRO A 138 -4.51 -12.46 6.51
CA PRO A 138 -3.89 -12.63 7.83
C PRO A 138 -2.85 -11.55 8.15
N ALA A 139 -2.04 -11.16 7.18
CA ALA A 139 -1.03 -10.13 7.37
C ALA A 139 -1.68 -8.74 7.55
N ALA A 140 -2.75 -8.45 6.78
CA ALA A 140 -3.52 -7.23 6.93
C ALA A 140 -4.18 -7.15 8.31
N ALA A 141 -4.81 -8.24 8.77
CA ALA A 141 -5.43 -8.30 10.09
C ALA A 141 -4.41 -8.12 11.22
N ASP A 142 -3.29 -8.83 11.18
CA ASP A 142 -2.24 -8.71 12.19
C ASP A 142 -1.67 -7.28 12.27
N THR A 143 -1.44 -6.66 11.12
CA THR A 143 -0.93 -5.28 11.05
C THR A 143 -1.94 -4.28 11.63
N LEU A 144 -3.23 -4.38 11.26
CA LEU A 144 -4.26 -3.48 11.75
C LEU A 144 -4.52 -3.64 13.25
N ILE A 145 -4.57 -4.89 13.73
CA ILE A 145 -4.72 -5.19 15.16
C ILE A 145 -3.54 -4.61 15.95
N SER A 146 -2.32 -4.77 15.43
CA SER A 146 -1.11 -4.19 16.03
C SER A 146 -1.18 -2.67 16.05
N PHE A 147 -1.61 -2.05 14.93
CA PHE A 147 -1.79 -0.60 14.83
C PHE A 147 -2.74 -0.07 15.91
N PHE A 148 -3.91 -0.66 16.08
CA PHE A 148 -4.86 -0.22 17.12
C PHE A 148 -4.29 -0.37 18.54
N LYS A 149 -3.55 -1.45 18.81
CA LYS A 149 -2.89 -1.66 20.10
C LYS A 149 -1.79 -0.64 20.36
N ASP A 150 -0.96 -0.36 19.37
CA ASP A 150 0.20 0.54 19.49
C ASP A 150 -0.23 2.00 19.62
N THR A 151 -1.28 2.41 18.91
CA THR A 151 -1.81 3.77 18.94
C THR A 151 -2.86 4.00 20.04
N ASN A 152 -3.33 2.92 20.68
CA ASN A 152 -4.44 2.94 21.64
C ASN A 152 -5.70 3.57 21.05
N THR A 153 -6.01 3.22 19.80
CA THR A 153 -7.19 3.67 19.06
C THR A 153 -8.13 2.52 18.75
N VAL A 154 -9.34 2.85 18.28
CA VAL A 154 -10.37 1.91 17.87
C VAL A 154 -10.89 2.27 16.48
N PRO A 155 -11.60 1.36 15.78
CA PRO A 155 -12.14 1.67 14.45
C PRO A 155 -12.98 2.93 14.37
N GLU A 156 -13.69 3.28 15.46
CA GLU A 156 -14.56 4.44 15.57
C GLU A 156 -13.82 5.78 15.51
N ASP A 157 -12.52 5.78 15.77
CA ASP A 157 -11.66 6.97 15.69
C ASP A 157 -11.33 7.35 14.24
N TYR A 158 -11.67 6.49 13.29
CA TYR A 158 -11.35 6.67 11.86
C TYR A 158 -12.63 6.79 11.03
N ASP A 159 -12.64 7.73 10.09
CA ASP A 159 -13.74 7.87 9.12
C ASP A 159 -13.78 6.68 8.17
N MET A 160 -12.62 6.21 7.70
CA MET A 160 -12.49 5.08 6.78
C MET A 160 -11.14 4.41 6.91
N ILE A 161 -11.14 3.09 6.78
CA ILE A 161 -9.97 2.23 6.73
C ILE A 161 -9.93 1.59 5.34
N PHE A 162 -8.82 1.73 4.64
CA PHE A 162 -8.65 1.15 3.30
C PHE A 162 -7.61 0.05 3.32
N THR A 163 -7.92 -1.06 2.66
CA THR A 163 -6.94 -2.08 2.28
C THR A 163 -6.74 -2.09 0.77
N GLY A 164 -5.61 -2.63 0.32
CA GLY A 164 -5.32 -2.82 -1.08
C GLY A 164 -5.44 -4.28 -1.49
N ASP A 165 -6.23 -4.54 -2.52
CA ASP A 165 -6.24 -5.78 -3.29
C ASP A 165 -6.53 -7.08 -2.51
N LEU A 166 -7.25 -7.04 -1.39
CA LEU A 166 -7.74 -8.23 -0.72
C LEU A 166 -8.80 -8.95 -1.59
N GLY A 167 -9.57 -8.17 -2.35
CA GLY A 167 -10.71 -8.66 -3.11
C GLY A 167 -11.81 -9.22 -2.20
N LYS A 168 -12.84 -9.82 -2.81
CA LYS A 168 -13.99 -10.31 -2.03
C LYS A 168 -13.60 -11.39 -1.00
N ALA A 169 -12.93 -12.44 -1.45
CA ALA A 169 -12.56 -13.55 -0.58
C ALA A 169 -11.59 -13.13 0.54
N GLY A 170 -10.62 -12.28 0.22
CA GLY A 170 -9.68 -11.74 1.21
C GLY A 170 -10.35 -10.82 2.21
N THR A 171 -11.28 -9.97 1.77
CA THR A 171 -12.04 -9.06 2.65
C THR A 171 -12.94 -9.84 3.61
N ASP A 172 -13.64 -10.87 3.13
CA ASP A 172 -14.47 -11.73 3.99
C ASP A 172 -13.63 -12.38 5.10
N LEU A 173 -12.44 -12.90 4.74
CA LEU A 173 -11.49 -13.47 5.72
C LEU A 173 -10.90 -12.42 6.66
N PHE A 174 -10.60 -11.24 6.16
CA PHE A 174 -10.10 -10.13 6.97
C PHE A 174 -11.09 -9.74 8.06
N TYR A 175 -12.39 -9.64 7.74
CA TYR A 175 -13.43 -9.39 8.73
C TYR A 175 -13.52 -10.51 9.75
N GLU A 176 -13.51 -11.76 9.31
CA GLU A 176 -13.55 -12.90 10.25
C GLU A 176 -12.37 -12.89 11.23
N LEU A 177 -11.16 -12.56 10.74
CA LEU A 177 -9.97 -12.51 11.58
C LEU A 177 -9.99 -11.36 12.57
N THR A 178 -10.45 -10.18 12.16
CA THR A 178 -10.55 -9.01 13.06
C THR A 178 -11.67 -9.17 14.08
N GLU A 179 -12.79 -9.78 13.70
CA GLU A 179 -13.90 -10.08 14.63
C GLU A 179 -13.50 -11.05 15.75
N ARG A 180 -12.62 -12.00 15.49
CA ARG A 180 -12.09 -12.90 16.52
C ARG A 180 -11.34 -12.16 17.64
N GLU A 181 -10.79 -10.99 17.30
CA GLU A 181 -10.12 -10.09 18.26
C GLU A 181 -11.08 -9.00 18.80
N GLY A 182 -12.38 -9.09 18.48
CA GLY A 182 -13.39 -8.17 18.94
C GLY A 182 -13.47 -6.85 18.16
N ILE A 183 -12.88 -6.80 16.96
CA ILE A 183 -12.83 -5.60 16.09
C ILE A 183 -13.80 -5.79 14.93
N ASP A 184 -14.87 -5.00 14.87
CA ASP A 184 -15.81 -4.96 13.74
C ASP A 184 -15.46 -3.79 12.81
N LEU A 185 -15.16 -4.10 11.56
CA LEU A 185 -14.72 -3.13 10.54
C LEU A 185 -15.79 -2.86 9.46
N ARG A 186 -16.89 -3.62 9.43
CA ARG A 186 -17.81 -3.63 8.27
C ARG A 186 -18.37 -2.28 7.87
N CYS A 187 -18.55 -1.37 8.84
CA CYS A 187 -19.08 -0.04 8.56
C CYS A 187 -18.04 1.00 8.19
N ARG A 188 -16.73 0.68 8.32
CA ARG A 188 -15.63 1.64 8.18
C ARG A 188 -14.50 1.16 7.29
N HIS A 189 -14.65 0.02 6.64
CA HIS A 189 -13.63 -0.55 5.79
C HIS A 189 -14.08 -0.63 4.34
N SER A 190 -13.16 -0.39 3.44
CA SER A 190 -13.29 -0.64 2.00
C SER A 190 -11.97 -1.19 1.45
N ASP A 191 -12.06 -2.14 0.56
CA ASP A 191 -10.89 -2.69 -0.13
C ASP A 191 -10.81 -2.17 -1.56
N CYS A 192 -9.62 -1.73 -1.99
CA CYS A 192 -9.41 -1.17 -3.32
C CYS A 192 -9.55 -2.21 -4.45
N GLY A 193 -9.44 -3.48 -4.13
CA GLY A 193 -9.65 -4.58 -5.08
C GLY A 193 -11.09 -5.08 -5.21
N LEU A 194 -12.04 -4.48 -4.46
CA LEU A 194 -13.47 -4.75 -4.56
C LEU A 194 -14.13 -3.84 -5.60
N ILE A 195 -14.98 -4.42 -6.43
CA ILE A 195 -15.94 -3.71 -7.29
C ILE A 195 -17.29 -4.39 -7.20
#